data_0a3249cdaf3563432b799f02e2f73d8d
#
_entry.id   0a3249cdaf3563432b799f02e2f73d8d
#
_cell.length_a   1.000
_cell.length_b   1.000
_cell.length_c   1.000
_cell.angle_alpha   90.00
_cell.angle_beta   90.00
_cell.angle_gamma   90.00
#
_symmetry.space_group_name_H-M   'P 1'
#
loop_
_entity.id
_entity.type
_entity.pdbx_description
1 polymer ?
#
loop_
_entity_poly.entity_id
_entity_poly.type
_entity_poly.pdbx_seq_one_letter_code
_entity_poly.pdbx_strand_id
1 'polypeptide(L)'
;MSKKMTLAVEFSLMNQESQIEETKGTPHGEGPVPFFEANVKTRVLLVASGKGGVGKSSVTTNLAVALSKRGNDVAVIDADVWGFSIPRMLGITEPPSVVDDMLVPPSAHGVRSISMGFFADEDQPVIWRGPMLHKALNQFLTDVAWDEPDFLLIDLPPGTGDTAISIAGFLPDSEMLVVTTPQVAAQAVAQRAAFMAGKVDIEVRGVIENMSWFTADDGQRYELFGAGGGKALADKLGVPLVGQIPLVPTLREGSDNGNPVAADLSTEIGAIFSEIARVVEEDLKPSKRRHRELKIN
;
A
#
# COMPACT_ATOMS: atom_id res chain seq x y z
N MET A 1 -30.11 -10.56 -2.02
CA MET A 1 -28.70 -10.55 -2.46
C MET A 1 -27.95 -9.56 -1.59
N SER A 2 -26.79 -9.92 -1.06
CA SER A 2 -25.94 -9.00 -0.28
C SER A 2 -25.41 -7.88 -1.20
N LYS A 3 -25.23 -6.63 -0.70
CA LYS A 3 -24.62 -5.52 -1.45
C LYS A 3 -23.25 -5.91 -2.05
N LYS A 4 -22.46 -6.73 -1.32
CA LYS A 4 -21.17 -7.28 -1.80
C LYS A 4 -21.35 -8.18 -3.04
N MET A 5 -22.43 -8.97 -3.07
CA MET A 5 -22.72 -9.85 -4.20
C MET A 5 -23.17 -9.08 -5.45
N THR A 6 -23.88 -7.97 -5.27
CA THR A 6 -24.25 -7.07 -6.35
C THR A 6 -23.02 -6.40 -6.95
N LEU A 7 -22.13 -5.87 -6.12
CA LEU A 7 -20.89 -5.22 -6.57
C LEU A 7 -19.93 -6.21 -7.26
N ALA A 8 -19.77 -7.43 -6.71
CA ALA A 8 -18.98 -8.48 -7.35
C ALA A 8 -19.56 -8.94 -8.68
N VAL A 9 -20.89 -8.95 -8.82
CA VAL A 9 -21.60 -9.24 -10.07
C VAL A 9 -21.44 -8.07 -11.05
N GLU A 10 -21.56 -6.81 -10.62
CA GLU A 10 -21.34 -5.64 -11.46
C GLU A 10 -19.88 -5.58 -11.93
N PHE A 11 -18.91 -5.80 -11.05
CA PHE A 11 -17.50 -5.89 -11.42
C PHE A 11 -17.21 -7.09 -12.34
N SER A 12 -17.89 -8.22 -12.15
CA SER A 12 -17.82 -9.38 -13.05
C SER A 12 -18.50 -9.13 -14.39
N LEU A 13 -19.61 -8.39 -14.43
CA LEU A 13 -20.30 -7.98 -15.66
C LEU A 13 -19.49 -6.97 -16.46
N MET A 14 -18.92 -5.96 -15.81
CA MET A 14 -17.94 -5.05 -16.43
C MET A 14 -16.77 -5.83 -17.05
N ASN A 15 -16.31 -6.90 -16.37
CA ASN A 15 -15.29 -7.81 -16.87
C ASN A 15 -15.77 -8.70 -18.04
N GLN A 16 -17.04 -9.07 -18.09
CA GLN A 16 -17.63 -9.87 -19.19
C GLN A 16 -17.98 -9.00 -20.40
N GLU A 17 -18.49 -7.81 -20.19
CA GLU A 17 -18.76 -6.84 -21.27
C GLU A 17 -17.47 -6.41 -21.95
N SER A 18 -16.38 -6.19 -21.20
CA SER A 18 -15.06 -5.94 -21.80
C SER A 18 -14.51 -7.11 -22.62
N GLN A 19 -14.91 -8.37 -22.33
CA GLN A 19 -14.55 -9.53 -23.18
C GLN A 19 -15.40 -9.63 -24.45
N ILE A 20 -16.62 -9.10 -24.43
CA ILE A 20 -17.52 -9.07 -25.61
C ILE A 20 -17.13 -7.90 -26.53
N GLU A 21 -16.63 -6.79 -25.97
CA GLU A 21 -16.15 -5.63 -26.72
C GLU A 21 -14.75 -5.77 -27.32
N GLU A 22 -13.94 -6.76 -26.87
CA GLU A 22 -12.67 -7.12 -27.56
C GLU A 22 -12.84 -7.41 -29.05
N THR A 23 -14.08 -7.51 -29.52
CA THR A 23 -14.38 -7.63 -30.96
C THR A 23 -14.75 -6.30 -31.63
N LYS A 24 -14.87 -5.17 -30.92
CA LYS A 24 -15.39 -3.91 -31.49
C LYS A 24 -14.93 -2.57 -30.90
N GLY A 25 -13.96 -2.50 -30.04
CA GLY A 25 -13.51 -1.22 -29.47
C GLY A 25 -12.34 -1.37 -28.51
N THR A 26 -11.65 -0.29 -28.20
CA THR A 26 -10.53 -0.26 -27.25
C THR A 26 -10.97 -0.87 -25.91
N PRO A 27 -10.29 -1.91 -25.40
CA PRO A 27 -10.64 -2.56 -24.14
C PRO A 27 -10.61 -1.55 -22.97
N HIS A 28 -11.61 -1.53 -22.11
CA HIS A 28 -11.53 -0.87 -20.81
C HIS A 28 -10.29 -1.40 -20.07
N GLY A 29 -9.41 -0.51 -19.58
CA GLY A 29 -8.17 -0.86 -18.89
C GLY A 29 -6.89 -0.78 -19.70
N GLU A 30 -6.94 -0.42 -21.00
CA GLU A 30 -5.74 -0.12 -21.82
C GLU A 30 -5.43 1.39 -21.91
N GLY A 31 -6.15 2.23 -21.19
CA GLY A 31 -5.84 3.65 -21.07
C GLY A 31 -4.52 3.87 -20.30
N PRO A 32 -3.83 4.99 -20.55
CA PRO A 32 -2.68 5.36 -19.72
C PRO A 32 -3.14 5.46 -18.26
N VAL A 33 -2.38 4.83 -17.36
CA VAL A 33 -2.67 4.91 -15.92
C VAL A 33 -2.62 6.38 -15.50
N PRO A 34 -3.71 6.95 -14.92
CA PRO A 34 -3.83 8.40 -14.71
C PRO A 34 -2.68 9.01 -13.90
N PHE A 35 -2.07 8.23 -13.01
CA PHE A 35 -0.99 8.67 -12.13
C PHE A 35 0.35 8.93 -12.84
N PHE A 36 0.48 8.63 -14.13
CA PHE A 36 1.70 8.83 -14.93
C PHE A 36 1.57 9.85 -16.04
N GLU A 37 0.46 10.56 -16.10
CA GLU A 37 0.36 11.73 -16.97
C GLU A 37 1.33 12.81 -16.54
N ALA A 38 1.89 13.55 -17.49
CA ALA A 38 3.03 14.46 -17.29
C ALA A 38 2.80 15.55 -16.23
N ASN A 39 1.54 15.81 -15.84
CA ASN A 39 1.15 16.86 -14.90
C ASN A 39 0.64 16.36 -13.56
N VAL A 40 0.52 15.03 -13.36
CA VAL A 40 0.00 14.46 -12.11
C VAL A 40 1.07 14.56 -11.03
N LYS A 41 0.70 15.14 -9.88
CA LYS A 41 1.60 15.34 -8.74
C LYS A 41 1.57 14.19 -7.74
N THR A 42 0.64 13.24 -7.90
CA THR A 42 0.48 12.11 -6.97
C THR A 42 1.79 11.35 -6.78
N ARG A 43 2.19 11.22 -5.54
CA ARG A 43 3.34 10.42 -5.16
C ARG A 43 2.89 9.00 -4.85
N VAL A 44 3.32 8.03 -5.66
CA VAL A 44 2.95 6.62 -5.50
C VAL A 44 3.99 5.90 -4.67
N LEU A 45 3.58 5.39 -3.50
CA LEU A 45 4.42 4.69 -2.54
C LEU A 45 4.00 3.22 -2.42
N LEU A 46 4.84 2.32 -2.92
CA LEU A 46 4.68 0.88 -2.73
C LEU A 46 5.18 0.50 -1.33
N VAL A 47 4.36 -0.15 -0.52
CA VAL A 47 4.77 -0.68 0.78
C VAL A 47 4.98 -2.18 0.66
N ALA A 48 6.23 -2.60 0.78
CA ALA A 48 6.64 -3.97 0.59
C ALA A 48 7.20 -4.60 1.87
N SER A 49 7.12 -5.90 1.97
CA SER A 49 7.79 -6.66 3.03
C SER A 49 8.33 -7.98 2.50
N GLY A 50 9.41 -8.47 3.09
CA GLY A 50 10.02 -9.73 2.68
C GLY A 50 9.20 -10.96 3.05
N LYS A 51 8.40 -10.91 4.10
CA LYS A 51 7.57 -12.03 4.61
C LYS A 51 6.26 -11.49 5.20
N GLY A 52 5.27 -12.35 5.33
CA GLY A 52 4.05 -12.07 6.08
C GLY A 52 4.32 -11.92 7.59
N GLY A 53 3.39 -11.24 8.28
CA GLY A 53 3.44 -11.10 9.74
C GLY A 53 4.42 -10.05 10.29
N VAL A 54 5.05 -9.21 9.45
CA VAL A 54 5.89 -8.09 9.91
C VAL A 54 5.08 -6.83 10.25
N GLY A 55 3.76 -6.86 10.07
CA GLY A 55 2.88 -5.71 10.31
C GLY A 55 2.86 -4.69 9.18
N LYS A 56 3.17 -5.10 7.94
CA LYS A 56 3.17 -4.23 6.75
C LYS A 56 1.89 -3.41 6.62
N SER A 57 0.72 -4.05 6.58
CA SER A 57 -0.58 -3.40 6.40
C SER A 57 -0.93 -2.46 7.57
N SER A 58 -0.54 -2.82 8.80
CA SER A 58 -0.68 -1.94 9.96
C SER A 58 0.19 -0.68 9.83
N VAL A 59 1.42 -0.82 9.33
CA VAL A 59 2.31 0.32 9.03
C VAL A 59 1.73 1.15 7.90
N THR A 60 1.26 0.53 6.81
CA THR A 60 0.63 1.22 5.66
C THR A 60 -0.56 2.05 6.11
N THR A 61 -1.49 1.45 6.87
CA THR A 61 -2.70 2.13 7.38
C THR A 61 -2.35 3.34 8.25
N ASN A 62 -1.47 3.14 9.22
CA ASN A 62 -1.12 4.23 10.14
C ASN A 62 -0.28 5.32 9.47
N LEU A 63 0.60 4.99 8.53
CA LEU A 63 1.31 5.98 7.72
C LEU A 63 0.34 6.80 6.87
N ALA A 64 -0.65 6.17 6.22
CA ALA A 64 -1.66 6.86 5.44
C ALA A 64 -2.47 7.84 6.31
N VAL A 65 -2.93 7.39 7.48
CA VAL A 65 -3.66 8.25 8.43
C VAL A 65 -2.77 9.39 8.94
N ALA A 66 -1.51 9.13 9.27
CA ALA A 66 -0.58 10.16 9.71
C ALA A 66 -0.31 11.21 8.61
N LEU A 67 -0.13 10.80 7.35
CA LEU A 67 -0.01 11.73 6.20
C LEU A 67 -1.28 12.57 6.02
N SER A 68 -2.46 11.96 6.15
CA SER A 68 -3.74 12.69 6.08
C SER A 68 -3.88 13.70 7.21
N LYS A 69 -3.48 13.35 8.44
CA LYS A 69 -3.48 14.28 9.59
C LYS A 69 -2.51 15.46 9.42
N ARG A 70 -1.52 15.32 8.57
CA ARG A 70 -0.60 16.41 8.18
C ARG A 70 -1.19 17.33 7.09
N GLY A 71 -2.39 17.04 6.61
CA GLY A 71 -3.12 17.84 5.63
C GLY A 71 -2.99 17.37 4.19
N ASN A 72 -2.39 16.21 3.95
CA ASN A 72 -2.30 15.63 2.61
C ASN A 72 -3.59 14.90 2.23
N ASP A 73 -3.93 14.92 0.97
CA ASP A 73 -4.95 14.03 0.39
C ASP A 73 -4.35 12.65 0.14
N VAL A 74 -4.91 11.61 0.77
CA VAL A 74 -4.29 10.28 0.81
C VAL A 74 -5.26 9.20 0.36
N ALA A 75 -4.77 8.33 -0.50
CA ALA A 75 -5.45 7.13 -0.95
C ALA A 75 -4.62 5.88 -0.69
N VAL A 76 -5.29 4.74 -0.51
CA VAL A 76 -4.64 3.43 -0.29
C VAL A 76 -5.28 2.37 -1.18
N ILE A 77 -4.44 1.60 -1.88
CA ILE A 77 -4.82 0.34 -2.53
C ILE A 77 -4.29 -0.81 -1.68
N ASP A 78 -5.19 -1.66 -1.19
CA ASP A 78 -4.84 -2.93 -0.56
C ASP A 78 -4.78 -4.02 -1.64
N ALA A 79 -3.58 -4.33 -2.07
CA ALA A 79 -3.29 -5.30 -3.11
C ALA A 79 -2.94 -6.69 -2.56
N ASP A 80 -3.02 -6.91 -1.23
CA ASP A 80 -2.78 -8.23 -0.61
C ASP A 80 -4.02 -9.12 -0.74
N VAL A 81 -4.04 -9.94 -1.77
CA VAL A 81 -5.17 -10.81 -2.14
C VAL A 81 -5.47 -11.87 -1.09
N TRP A 82 -4.46 -12.30 -0.36
CA TRP A 82 -4.58 -13.38 0.63
C TRP A 82 -4.75 -12.88 2.05
N GLY A 83 -4.47 -11.59 2.29
CA GLY A 83 -4.46 -11.01 3.61
C GLY A 83 -5.01 -9.58 3.63
N PHE A 84 -5.99 -9.28 2.78
CA PHE A 84 -6.60 -7.96 2.74
C PHE A 84 -7.12 -7.55 4.13
N SER A 85 -6.68 -6.39 4.59
CA SER A 85 -6.93 -5.96 5.97
C SER A 85 -7.10 -4.44 6.13
N ILE A 86 -6.69 -3.67 5.14
CA ILE A 86 -6.70 -2.19 5.21
C ILE A 86 -8.09 -1.61 5.50
N PRO A 87 -9.19 -2.02 4.81
CA PRO A 87 -10.51 -1.47 5.11
C PRO A 87 -10.92 -1.72 6.56
N ARG A 88 -10.71 -2.94 7.08
CA ARG A 88 -10.99 -3.28 8.48
C ARG A 88 -10.17 -2.42 9.44
N MET A 89 -8.88 -2.25 9.16
CA MET A 89 -7.98 -1.44 9.99
C MET A 89 -8.34 0.05 9.99
N LEU A 90 -8.96 0.54 8.91
CA LEU A 90 -9.52 1.89 8.81
C LEU A 90 -10.95 2.02 9.37
N GLY A 91 -11.60 0.93 9.77
CA GLY A 91 -13.00 0.93 10.20
C GLY A 91 -13.99 1.15 9.05
N ILE A 92 -13.58 0.86 7.81
CA ILE A 92 -14.43 0.93 6.63
C ILE A 92 -15.25 -0.36 6.55
N THR A 93 -16.56 -0.22 6.65
CA THR A 93 -17.54 -1.34 6.60
C THR A 93 -18.33 -1.38 5.30
N GLU A 94 -18.47 -0.23 4.65
CA GLU A 94 -19.22 -0.13 3.39
C GLU A 94 -18.31 -0.37 2.19
N PRO A 95 -18.78 -1.14 1.19
CA PRO A 95 -18.02 -1.31 -0.05
C PRO A 95 -18.04 -0.01 -0.88
N PRO A 96 -17.16 0.11 -1.90
CA PRO A 96 -17.21 1.19 -2.85
C PRO A 96 -18.58 1.27 -3.54
N SER A 97 -18.97 2.47 -3.95
CA SER A 97 -20.17 2.70 -4.78
C SER A 97 -19.77 2.93 -6.24
N VAL A 98 -20.71 2.74 -7.17
CA VAL A 98 -20.50 3.01 -8.59
C VAL A 98 -21.26 4.28 -8.95
N VAL A 99 -20.61 5.25 -9.55
CA VAL A 99 -21.20 6.51 -10.06
C VAL A 99 -20.58 6.80 -11.42
N ASP A 100 -21.40 6.97 -12.43
CA ASP A 100 -20.96 7.26 -13.81
C ASP A 100 -19.85 6.28 -14.30
N ASP A 101 -20.06 4.99 -14.10
CA ASP A 101 -19.14 3.89 -14.42
C ASP A 101 -17.77 3.92 -13.68
N MET A 102 -17.62 4.80 -12.70
CA MET A 102 -16.43 4.87 -11.85
C MET A 102 -16.70 4.32 -10.46
N LEU A 103 -15.72 3.62 -9.89
CA LEU A 103 -15.74 3.19 -8.48
C LEU A 103 -15.39 4.37 -7.58
N VAL A 104 -16.31 4.76 -6.71
CA VAL A 104 -16.05 5.76 -5.67
C VAL A 104 -15.57 5.06 -4.41
N PRO A 105 -14.32 5.25 -4.02
CA PRO A 105 -13.73 4.56 -2.86
C PRO A 105 -14.34 5.08 -1.56
N PRO A 106 -14.68 4.20 -0.61
CA PRO A 106 -15.05 4.62 0.74
C PRO A 106 -13.86 5.25 1.45
N SER A 107 -14.13 6.07 2.45
CA SER A 107 -13.09 6.77 3.22
C SER A 107 -13.32 6.71 4.71
N ALA A 108 -12.25 6.65 5.49
CA ALA A 108 -12.25 6.82 6.94
C ALA A 108 -10.92 7.46 7.37
N HIS A 109 -10.95 8.21 8.47
CA HIS A 109 -9.79 8.95 9.00
C HIS A 109 -9.10 9.86 7.97
N GLY A 110 -9.84 10.34 6.94
CA GLY A 110 -9.32 11.15 5.86
C GLY A 110 -8.54 10.36 4.79
N VAL A 111 -8.65 9.04 4.78
CA VAL A 111 -8.00 8.15 3.82
C VAL A 111 -9.05 7.44 2.98
N ARG A 112 -8.96 7.55 1.64
CA ARG A 112 -9.76 6.76 0.70
C ARG A 112 -9.12 5.41 0.50
N SER A 113 -9.92 4.32 0.42
CA SER A 113 -9.35 2.98 0.27
C SER A 113 -10.12 2.12 -0.71
N ILE A 114 -9.38 1.41 -1.56
CA ILE A 114 -9.86 0.26 -2.34
C ILE A 114 -9.09 -0.97 -1.90
N SER A 115 -9.78 -2.11 -1.79
CA SER A 115 -9.16 -3.38 -1.43
C SER A 115 -9.73 -4.51 -2.29
N MET A 116 -8.88 -5.48 -2.61
CA MET A 116 -9.29 -6.75 -3.19
C MET A 116 -10.35 -7.46 -2.35
N GLY A 117 -10.36 -7.22 -1.03
CA GLY A 117 -11.34 -7.77 -0.10
C GLY A 117 -12.78 -7.32 -0.32
N PHE A 118 -13.03 -6.21 -1.01
CA PHE A 118 -14.38 -5.80 -1.36
C PHE A 118 -15.03 -6.66 -2.43
N PHE A 119 -14.21 -7.34 -3.23
CA PHE A 119 -14.61 -8.17 -4.37
C PHE A 119 -14.44 -9.66 -4.10
N ALA A 120 -13.85 -10.02 -2.94
CA ALA A 120 -13.75 -11.40 -2.48
C ALA A 120 -14.99 -11.79 -1.68
N ASP A 121 -15.56 -12.96 -1.97
CA ASP A 121 -16.61 -13.57 -1.15
C ASP A 121 -15.94 -14.27 0.03
N GLU A 122 -16.35 -13.95 1.27
CA GLU A 122 -15.80 -14.58 2.48
C GLU A 122 -16.06 -16.09 2.52
N ASP A 123 -17.16 -16.53 1.89
CA ASP A 123 -17.58 -17.93 1.87
C ASP A 123 -17.07 -18.72 0.66
N GLN A 124 -16.54 -18.05 -0.36
CA GLN A 124 -15.99 -18.67 -1.56
C GLN A 124 -14.61 -18.08 -1.89
N PRO A 125 -13.53 -18.78 -1.55
CA PRO A 125 -12.19 -18.29 -1.86
C PRO A 125 -12.02 -18.17 -3.39
N VAL A 126 -11.90 -16.95 -3.87
CA VAL A 126 -11.57 -16.68 -5.27
C VAL A 126 -10.10 -17.05 -5.49
N ILE A 127 -9.86 -17.98 -6.42
CA ILE A 127 -8.49 -18.31 -6.82
C ILE A 127 -8.01 -17.22 -7.79
N TRP A 128 -7.35 -16.21 -7.26
CA TRP A 128 -6.74 -15.15 -8.05
C TRP A 128 -5.52 -15.71 -8.82
N ARG A 129 -5.68 -15.84 -10.13
CA ARG A 129 -4.55 -16.16 -11.02
C ARG A 129 -3.84 -14.88 -11.43
N GLY A 130 -2.53 -14.95 -11.73
CA GLY A 130 -1.72 -13.78 -12.08
C GLY A 130 -2.38 -12.79 -13.05
N PRO A 131 -2.93 -13.23 -14.20
CA PRO A 131 -3.62 -12.34 -15.14
C PRO A 131 -4.86 -11.64 -14.57
N MET A 132 -5.64 -12.31 -13.71
CA MET A 132 -6.82 -11.73 -13.06
C MET A 132 -6.43 -10.62 -12.06
N LEU A 133 -5.41 -10.89 -11.28
CA LEU A 133 -4.85 -9.91 -10.34
C LEU A 133 -4.31 -8.68 -11.07
N HIS A 134 -3.58 -8.91 -12.16
CA HIS A 134 -3.06 -7.87 -13.02
C HIS A 134 -4.20 -6.97 -13.54
N LYS A 135 -5.28 -7.57 -14.07
CA LYS A 135 -6.45 -6.83 -14.56
C LYS A 135 -7.13 -6.04 -13.43
N ALA A 136 -7.36 -6.65 -12.26
CA ALA A 136 -8.00 -5.98 -11.13
C ALA A 136 -7.18 -4.77 -10.63
N LEU A 137 -5.86 -4.90 -10.56
CA LEU A 137 -4.99 -3.79 -10.17
C LEU A 137 -4.98 -2.67 -11.21
N ASN A 138 -4.98 -3.02 -12.50
CA ASN A 138 -5.13 -2.01 -13.55
C ASN A 138 -6.46 -1.26 -13.40
N GLN A 139 -7.57 -1.97 -13.18
CA GLN A 139 -8.88 -1.34 -12.95
C GLN A 139 -8.90 -0.46 -11.69
N PHE A 140 -8.21 -0.86 -10.61
CA PHE A 140 -8.07 0.00 -9.42
C PHE A 140 -7.30 1.28 -9.72
N LEU A 141 -6.43 1.27 -10.70
CA LEU A 141 -5.68 2.46 -11.10
C LEU A 141 -6.45 3.33 -12.11
N THR A 142 -7.33 2.74 -12.95
CA THR A 142 -8.00 3.43 -14.05
C THR A 142 -9.48 3.76 -13.77
N ASP A 143 -10.20 2.86 -13.09
CA ASP A 143 -11.66 2.90 -12.99
C ASP A 143 -12.15 3.38 -11.61
N VAL A 144 -11.22 3.82 -10.74
CA VAL A 144 -11.53 4.39 -9.42
C VAL A 144 -11.38 5.91 -9.46
N ALA A 145 -12.36 6.62 -8.92
CA ALA A 145 -12.35 8.07 -8.79
C ALA A 145 -11.40 8.51 -7.65
N TRP A 146 -10.12 8.62 -7.96
CA TRP A 146 -9.08 8.98 -6.98
C TRP A 146 -8.94 10.48 -6.72
N ASP A 147 -9.38 11.33 -7.66
CA ASP A 147 -9.31 12.81 -7.57
C ASP A 147 -7.87 13.34 -7.31
N GLU A 148 -6.87 12.72 -7.92
CA GLU A 148 -5.45 13.12 -7.84
C GLU A 148 -4.93 13.31 -6.41
N PRO A 149 -4.88 12.27 -5.56
CA PRO A 149 -4.37 12.39 -4.20
C PRO A 149 -2.90 12.85 -4.19
N ASP A 150 -2.48 13.53 -3.12
CA ASP A 150 -1.06 13.86 -2.91
C ASP A 150 -0.23 12.58 -2.76
N PHE A 151 -0.77 11.58 -2.04
CA PHE A 151 -0.15 10.28 -1.84
C PHE A 151 -1.10 9.14 -2.18
N LEU A 152 -0.60 8.18 -2.99
CA LEU A 152 -1.23 6.88 -3.21
C LEU A 152 -0.31 5.80 -2.61
N LEU A 153 -0.72 5.19 -1.50
CA LEU A 153 -0.01 4.07 -0.92
C LEU A 153 -0.57 2.76 -1.49
N ILE A 154 0.30 1.83 -1.86
CA ILE A 154 -0.10 0.50 -2.33
C ILE A 154 0.49 -0.56 -1.41
N ASP A 155 -0.37 -1.22 -0.65
CA ASP A 155 0.01 -2.31 0.24
C ASP A 155 0.21 -3.59 -0.56
N LEU A 156 1.46 -3.96 -0.82
CA LEU A 156 1.81 -5.10 -1.66
C LEU A 156 1.62 -6.44 -0.92
N PRO A 157 1.34 -7.55 -1.61
CA PRO A 157 1.44 -8.87 -1.01
C PRO A 157 2.84 -9.11 -0.42
N PRO A 158 2.95 -9.91 0.65
CA PRO A 158 4.25 -10.21 1.24
C PRO A 158 5.13 -11.06 0.32
N GLY A 159 6.44 -10.86 0.38
CA GLY A 159 7.42 -11.65 -0.36
C GLY A 159 7.91 -10.99 -1.64
N THR A 160 8.54 -11.80 -2.48
CA THR A 160 9.19 -11.39 -3.74
C THR A 160 8.43 -11.92 -4.97
N GLY A 161 7.12 -12.18 -4.82
CA GLY A 161 6.34 -12.85 -5.86
C GLY A 161 6.11 -12.01 -7.12
N ASP A 162 5.70 -12.69 -8.18
CA ASP A 162 5.41 -12.10 -9.49
C ASP A 162 4.40 -10.95 -9.43
N THR A 163 3.56 -10.95 -8.40
CA THR A 163 2.55 -9.90 -8.16
C THR A 163 3.18 -8.54 -7.87
N ALA A 164 4.19 -8.49 -6.98
CA ALA A 164 4.90 -7.25 -6.68
C ALA A 164 5.62 -6.71 -7.92
N ILE A 165 6.18 -7.61 -8.75
CA ILE A 165 6.86 -7.27 -10.00
C ILE A 165 5.85 -6.76 -11.03
N SER A 166 4.67 -7.40 -11.10
CA SER A 166 3.60 -6.99 -12.04
C SER A 166 3.06 -5.61 -11.69
N ILE A 167 2.79 -5.34 -10.40
CA ILE A 167 2.38 -4.01 -9.92
C ILE A 167 3.43 -2.95 -10.24
N ALA A 168 4.69 -3.30 -10.01
CA ALA A 168 5.82 -2.46 -10.33
C ALA A 168 5.91 -2.13 -11.83
N GLY A 169 5.58 -3.06 -12.70
CA GLY A 169 5.55 -2.85 -14.14
C GLY A 169 4.49 -1.84 -14.60
N PHE A 170 3.37 -1.71 -13.86
CA PHE A 170 2.34 -0.69 -14.14
C PHE A 170 2.70 0.71 -13.65
N LEU A 171 3.59 0.78 -12.67
CA LEU A 171 3.87 1.99 -11.92
C LEU A 171 5.38 2.33 -11.96
N PRO A 172 5.95 2.58 -13.17
CA PRO A 172 7.41 2.70 -13.35
C PRO A 172 8.04 3.87 -12.60
N ASP A 173 7.25 4.88 -12.20
CA ASP A 173 7.74 6.05 -11.45
C ASP A 173 7.37 5.98 -9.96
N SER A 174 6.94 4.79 -9.47
CA SER A 174 6.64 4.60 -8.06
C SER A 174 7.91 4.46 -7.22
N GLU A 175 7.77 4.77 -5.94
CA GLU A 175 8.81 4.63 -4.92
C GLU A 175 8.45 3.50 -3.97
N MET A 176 9.43 2.88 -3.33
CA MET A 176 9.18 1.76 -2.41
C MET A 176 9.67 2.06 -1.00
N LEU A 177 8.82 1.78 -0.01
CA LEU A 177 9.17 1.66 1.40
C LEU A 177 9.20 0.18 1.78
N VAL A 178 10.23 -0.24 2.48
CA VAL A 178 10.39 -1.63 2.91
C VAL A 178 10.12 -1.75 4.40
N VAL A 179 9.10 -2.53 4.77
CA VAL A 179 8.78 -2.84 6.17
C VAL A 179 9.46 -4.15 6.56
N THR A 180 10.18 -4.12 7.67
CA THR A 180 10.88 -5.29 8.24
C THR A 180 10.72 -5.34 9.75
N THR A 181 11.26 -6.38 10.38
CA THR A 181 11.45 -6.51 11.83
C THR A 181 12.94 -6.68 12.13
N PRO A 182 13.40 -6.53 13.39
CA PRO A 182 14.82 -6.69 13.73
C PRO A 182 15.42 -8.06 13.40
N GLN A 183 14.60 -9.09 13.19
CA GLN A 183 15.06 -10.46 12.94
C GLN A 183 15.90 -10.59 11.67
N VAL A 184 17.03 -11.26 11.74
CA VAL A 184 17.94 -11.50 10.60
C VAL A 184 17.23 -12.20 9.43
N ALA A 185 16.35 -13.16 9.71
CA ALA A 185 15.58 -13.84 8.66
C ALA A 185 14.66 -12.88 7.88
N ALA A 186 14.06 -11.89 8.55
CA ALA A 186 13.23 -10.87 7.91
C ALA A 186 14.05 -9.98 6.97
N GLN A 187 15.26 -9.60 7.39
CA GLN A 187 16.16 -8.75 6.61
C GLN A 187 16.58 -9.42 5.29
N ALA A 188 16.96 -10.69 5.33
CA ALA A 188 17.40 -11.42 4.13
C ALA A 188 16.30 -11.50 3.06
N VAL A 189 15.03 -11.62 3.46
CA VAL A 189 13.90 -11.66 2.53
C VAL A 189 13.52 -10.26 2.07
N ALA A 190 13.51 -9.28 2.98
CA ALA A 190 13.27 -7.87 2.64
C ALA A 190 14.33 -7.33 1.65
N GLN A 191 15.57 -7.73 1.81
CA GLN A 191 16.64 -7.42 0.86
C GLN A 191 16.35 -7.97 -0.55
N ARG A 192 15.82 -9.19 -0.67
CA ARG A 192 15.44 -9.75 -1.97
C ARG A 192 14.32 -8.95 -2.61
N ALA A 193 13.31 -8.53 -1.83
CA ALA A 193 12.22 -7.67 -2.32
C ALA A 193 12.77 -6.35 -2.88
N ALA A 194 13.69 -5.71 -2.15
CA ALA A 194 14.34 -4.47 -2.59
C ALA A 194 15.19 -4.66 -3.86
N PHE A 195 15.92 -5.76 -3.98
CA PHE A 195 16.68 -6.06 -5.20
C PHE A 195 15.76 -6.35 -6.40
N MET A 196 14.61 -6.96 -6.18
CA MET A 196 13.63 -7.18 -7.25
C MET A 196 13.02 -5.86 -7.73
N ALA A 197 12.74 -4.92 -6.80
CA ALA A 197 12.30 -3.57 -7.15
C ALA A 197 13.30 -2.87 -8.08
N GLY A 198 14.60 -2.95 -7.78
CA GLY A 198 15.65 -2.40 -8.63
C GLY A 198 15.74 -3.00 -10.04
N LYS A 199 15.28 -4.25 -10.23
CA LYS A 199 15.24 -4.87 -11.56
C LYS A 199 14.10 -4.34 -12.45
N VAL A 200 13.11 -3.73 -11.86
CA VAL A 200 11.94 -3.13 -12.53
C VAL A 200 11.95 -1.60 -12.39
N ASP A 201 13.12 -1.02 -12.13
CA ASP A 201 13.36 0.42 -12.04
C ASP A 201 12.54 1.15 -10.94
N ILE A 202 12.14 0.42 -9.88
CA ILE A 202 11.52 1.02 -8.70
C ILE A 202 12.59 1.39 -7.69
N GLU A 203 12.59 2.65 -7.28
CA GLU A 203 13.54 3.17 -6.30
C GLU A 203 13.09 2.85 -4.87
N VAL A 204 13.91 2.11 -4.11
CA VAL A 204 13.71 1.95 -2.67
C VAL A 204 14.12 3.25 -1.98
N ARG A 205 13.19 3.85 -1.20
CA ARG A 205 13.39 5.16 -0.56
C ARG A 205 13.73 5.07 0.91
N GLY A 206 13.38 3.95 1.56
CA GLY A 206 13.67 3.79 2.97
C GLY A 206 13.19 2.48 3.56
N VAL A 207 13.64 2.24 4.77
CA VAL A 207 13.27 1.07 5.59
C VAL A 207 12.51 1.55 6.81
N ILE A 208 11.42 0.87 7.15
CA ILE A 208 10.68 1.03 8.40
C ILE A 208 10.84 -0.27 9.19
N GLU A 209 11.40 -0.18 10.40
CA GLU A 209 11.53 -1.33 11.29
C GLU A 209 10.35 -1.35 12.26
N ASN A 210 9.50 -2.36 12.13
CA ASN A 210 8.38 -2.60 13.04
C ASN A 210 8.76 -3.63 14.10
N MET A 211 8.08 -3.61 15.25
CA MET A 211 8.32 -4.49 16.38
C MET A 211 9.76 -4.38 16.92
N SER A 212 10.31 -3.16 16.93
CA SER A 212 11.71 -2.88 17.24
C SER A 212 12.04 -3.18 18.71
N TRP A 213 11.11 -2.88 19.62
CA TRP A 213 11.23 -3.19 21.05
C TRP A 213 9.85 -3.28 21.69
N PHE A 214 9.79 -3.88 22.85
CA PHE A 214 8.64 -3.86 23.74
C PHE A 214 9.04 -3.13 25.05
N THR A 215 8.19 -2.24 25.54
CA THR A 215 8.37 -1.59 26.83
C THR A 215 7.43 -2.23 27.83
N ALA A 216 7.98 -2.82 28.90
CA ALA A 216 7.18 -3.43 29.97
C ALA A 216 6.64 -2.35 30.94
N ASP A 217 5.74 -2.74 31.85
CA ASP A 217 5.07 -1.84 32.81
C ASP A 217 6.04 -1.12 33.75
N ASP A 218 7.22 -1.71 33.98
CA ASP A 218 8.31 -1.12 34.77
C ASP A 218 9.15 -0.10 33.98
N GLY A 219 8.82 0.14 32.71
CA GLY A 219 9.55 1.03 31.81
C GLY A 219 10.79 0.39 31.17
N GLN A 220 11.10 -0.87 31.45
CA GLN A 220 12.24 -1.56 30.83
C GLN A 220 11.93 -1.94 29.39
N ARG A 221 12.88 -1.68 28.47
CA ARG A 221 12.81 -2.07 27.06
C ARG A 221 13.41 -3.46 26.85
N TYR A 222 12.67 -4.26 26.08
CA TYR A 222 13.07 -5.61 25.67
C TYR A 222 13.10 -5.73 24.15
N GLU A 223 14.20 -6.20 23.62
CA GLU A 223 14.41 -6.42 22.18
C GLU A 223 14.00 -7.86 21.82
N LEU A 224 12.68 -8.14 21.90
CA LEU A 224 12.14 -9.50 21.75
C LEU A 224 12.49 -10.17 20.41
N PHE A 225 12.73 -9.39 19.39
CA PHE A 225 13.08 -9.85 18.04
C PHE A 225 14.52 -9.50 17.65
N GLY A 226 15.37 -9.13 18.62
CA GLY A 226 16.72 -8.62 18.40
C GLY A 226 16.72 -7.11 18.12
N ALA A 227 17.87 -6.56 17.76
CA ALA A 227 18.08 -5.14 17.56
C ALA A 227 18.87 -4.84 16.28
N GLY A 228 18.67 -3.63 15.75
CA GLY A 228 19.48 -3.05 14.67
C GLY A 228 19.29 -3.66 13.29
N GLY A 229 18.33 -4.56 13.13
CA GLY A 229 18.10 -5.23 11.85
C GLY A 229 17.64 -4.32 10.74
N GLY A 230 16.73 -3.40 11.04
CA GLY A 230 16.28 -2.39 10.08
C GLY A 230 17.39 -1.44 9.66
N LYS A 231 18.25 -1.02 10.61
CA LYS A 231 19.42 -0.19 10.32
C LYS A 231 20.41 -0.91 9.41
N ALA A 232 20.73 -2.16 9.71
CA ALA A 232 21.64 -2.98 8.89
C ALA A 232 21.09 -3.19 7.47
N LEU A 233 19.77 -3.38 7.32
CA LEU A 233 19.12 -3.47 6.01
C LEU A 233 19.19 -2.13 5.28
N ALA A 234 18.87 -1.01 5.95
CA ALA A 234 18.92 0.34 5.37
C ALA A 234 20.32 0.67 4.86
N ASP A 235 21.36 0.40 5.67
CA ASP A 235 22.77 0.61 5.27
C ASP A 235 23.16 -0.23 4.06
N LYS A 236 22.72 -1.49 4.02
CA LYS A 236 22.99 -2.42 2.90
C LYS A 236 22.31 -1.99 1.60
N LEU A 237 21.15 -1.36 1.70
CA LEU A 237 20.41 -0.82 0.55
C LEU A 237 20.85 0.60 0.18
N GLY A 238 21.65 1.27 1.02
CA GLY A 238 22.06 2.66 0.80
C GLY A 238 20.93 3.66 0.98
N VAL A 239 19.92 3.35 1.82
CA VAL A 239 18.73 4.17 2.06
C VAL A 239 18.59 4.50 3.55
N PRO A 240 17.82 5.53 3.95
CA PRO A 240 17.59 5.84 5.36
C PRO A 240 16.74 4.76 6.07
N LEU A 241 16.97 4.59 7.37
CA LEU A 241 16.01 4.04 8.30
C LEU A 241 15.00 5.14 8.63
N VAL A 242 13.81 5.04 8.07
CA VAL A 242 12.75 6.07 8.15
C VAL A 242 12.14 6.15 9.55
N GLY A 243 12.03 5.01 10.22
CA GLY A 243 11.51 4.96 11.58
C GLY A 243 11.57 3.56 12.18
N GLN A 244 11.43 3.54 13.50
CA GLN A 244 11.34 2.32 14.31
C GLN A 244 10.05 2.38 15.13
N ILE A 245 9.25 1.33 15.04
CA ILE A 245 7.93 1.23 15.66
C ILE A 245 8.01 0.17 16.76
N PRO A 246 7.64 0.49 18.00
CA PRO A 246 7.63 -0.48 19.09
C PRO A 246 6.52 -1.53 18.91
N LEU A 247 6.69 -2.67 19.56
CA LEU A 247 5.63 -3.64 19.72
C LEU A 247 4.73 -3.18 20.87
N VAL A 248 3.53 -2.67 20.54
CA VAL A 248 2.56 -2.20 21.54
C VAL A 248 1.19 -2.83 21.31
N PRO A 249 0.47 -3.25 22.37
CA PRO A 249 -0.88 -3.82 22.25
C PRO A 249 -1.87 -2.88 21.54
N THR A 250 -1.77 -1.58 21.82
CA THR A 250 -2.67 -0.55 21.26
C THR A 250 -2.64 -0.49 19.72
N LEU A 251 -1.49 -0.78 19.09
CA LEU A 251 -1.38 -0.82 17.63
C LEU A 251 -2.21 -1.98 17.05
N ARG A 252 -2.19 -3.15 17.71
CA ARG A 252 -3.03 -4.30 17.34
C ARG A 252 -4.50 -3.99 17.60
N GLU A 253 -4.83 -3.51 18.79
CA GLU A 253 -6.21 -3.19 19.18
C GLU A 253 -6.84 -2.14 18.28
N GLY A 254 -6.09 -1.10 17.94
CA GLY A 254 -6.51 -0.08 16.98
C GLY A 254 -6.80 -0.68 15.60
N SER A 255 -5.91 -1.55 15.11
CA SER A 255 -6.10 -2.25 13.83
C SER A 255 -7.32 -3.19 13.84
N ASP A 256 -7.56 -3.89 14.95
CA ASP A 256 -8.69 -4.82 15.08
C ASP A 256 -10.04 -4.08 15.16
N ASN A 257 -10.06 -2.88 15.77
CA ASN A 257 -11.26 -2.09 16.02
C ASN A 257 -11.52 -0.99 14.97
N GLY A 258 -10.72 -0.90 13.92
CA GLY A 258 -10.87 0.12 12.87
C GLY A 258 -10.56 1.54 13.36
N ASN A 259 -9.72 1.65 14.38
CA ASN A 259 -9.28 2.93 14.95
C ASN A 259 -7.75 3.01 14.98
N PRO A 260 -7.11 3.34 13.86
CA PRO A 260 -5.66 3.42 13.75
C PRO A 260 -5.04 4.33 14.81
N VAL A 261 -3.92 3.94 15.41
CA VAL A 261 -3.26 4.74 16.47
C VAL A 261 -2.80 6.11 15.96
N ALA A 262 -2.53 6.24 14.67
CA ALA A 262 -2.22 7.52 14.03
C ALA A 262 -3.44 8.47 13.90
N ALA A 263 -4.64 8.05 14.29
CA ALA A 263 -5.80 8.95 14.38
C ALA A 263 -5.61 10.00 15.50
N ASP A 264 -4.80 9.68 16.53
CA ASP A 264 -4.40 10.60 17.60
C ASP A 264 -2.87 10.72 17.65
N LEU A 265 -2.34 11.75 17.00
CA LEU A 265 -0.91 12.05 16.95
C LEU A 265 -0.33 12.57 18.29
N SER A 266 -1.15 12.82 19.31
CA SER A 266 -0.69 13.26 20.65
C SER A 266 -0.19 12.11 21.50
N THR A 267 -0.54 10.87 21.17
CA THR A 267 -0.04 9.67 21.86
C THR A 267 1.42 9.36 21.47
N GLU A 268 2.14 8.63 22.33
CA GLU A 268 3.53 8.24 22.05
C GLU A 268 3.63 7.49 20.70
N ILE A 269 2.76 6.51 20.46
CA ILE A 269 2.77 5.74 19.21
C ILE A 269 2.29 6.58 18.02
N GLY A 270 1.30 7.46 18.21
CA GLY A 270 0.85 8.38 17.19
C GLY A 270 1.95 9.38 16.79
N ALA A 271 2.74 9.88 17.74
CA ALA A 271 3.87 10.74 17.48
C ALA A 271 4.97 10.04 16.64
N ILE A 272 5.20 8.74 16.86
CA ILE A 272 6.13 7.95 16.03
C ILE A 272 5.64 7.90 14.58
N PHE A 273 4.36 7.64 14.34
CA PHE A 273 3.80 7.66 12.99
C PHE A 273 3.80 9.05 12.37
N SER A 274 3.57 10.11 13.19
CA SER A 274 3.70 11.50 12.73
C SER A 274 5.10 11.81 12.23
N GLU A 275 6.13 11.35 12.96
CA GLU A 275 7.52 11.57 12.55
C GLU A 275 7.87 10.75 11.30
N ILE A 276 7.42 9.48 11.19
CA ILE A 276 7.59 8.67 9.98
C ILE A 276 6.94 9.38 8.78
N ALA A 277 5.71 9.90 8.95
CA ALA A 277 5.01 10.63 7.89
C ALA A 277 5.77 11.91 7.50
N ARG A 278 6.29 12.67 8.47
CA ARG A 278 7.13 13.85 8.22
C ARG A 278 8.36 13.49 7.38
N VAL A 279 9.08 12.45 7.77
CA VAL A 279 10.27 12.00 7.03
C VAL A 279 9.89 11.61 5.59
N VAL A 280 8.79 10.87 5.41
CA VAL A 280 8.31 10.46 4.08
C VAL A 280 7.94 11.67 3.23
N GLU A 281 7.26 12.66 3.79
CA GLU A 281 6.78 13.84 3.09
C GLU A 281 7.91 14.83 2.78
N GLU A 282 8.76 15.14 3.75
CA GLU A 282 9.68 16.26 3.70
C GLU A 282 11.12 15.84 3.35
N ASP A 283 11.62 14.75 3.95
CA ASP A 283 13.02 14.35 3.84
C ASP A 283 13.28 13.40 2.66
N LEU A 284 12.31 12.51 2.38
CA LEU A 284 12.36 11.65 1.20
C LEU A 284 11.82 12.41 -0.02
N LYS A 285 12.62 13.33 -0.58
CA LYS A 285 12.20 14.07 -1.77
C LYS A 285 11.79 13.11 -2.89
N PRO A 286 10.70 13.41 -3.64
CA PRO A 286 10.28 12.59 -4.76
C PRO A 286 11.43 12.34 -5.73
N SER A 287 11.49 11.13 -6.28
CA SER A 287 12.41 10.81 -7.37
C SER A 287 12.19 11.83 -8.50
N LYS A 288 13.26 12.40 -9.04
CA LYS A 288 13.12 13.31 -10.18
C LYS A 288 12.46 12.49 -11.29
N ARG A 289 11.26 12.88 -11.72
CA ARG A 289 10.64 12.32 -12.93
C ARG A 289 11.67 12.44 -14.04
N ARG A 290 12.15 11.35 -14.58
CA ARG A 290 12.92 11.36 -15.81
C ARG A 290 11.98 11.89 -16.88
N HIS A 291 12.16 13.16 -17.30
CA HIS A 291 11.53 13.64 -18.53
C HIS A 291 11.99 12.68 -19.63
N ARG A 292 11.05 11.89 -20.18
CA ARG A 292 11.33 11.19 -21.43
C ARG A 292 11.70 12.28 -22.42
N GLU A 293 12.95 12.28 -22.88
CA GLU A 293 13.35 13.15 -23.96
C GLU A 293 12.38 12.94 -25.11
N LEU A 294 11.63 13.98 -25.47
CA LEU A 294 10.85 14.00 -26.69
C LEU A 294 11.83 13.78 -27.82
N LYS A 295 11.89 12.58 -28.39
CA LYS A 295 12.52 12.36 -29.68
C LYS A 295 11.65 13.08 -30.70
N ILE A 296 12.03 14.31 -31.04
CA ILE A 296 11.49 15.03 -32.18
C ILE A 296 12.13 14.35 -33.39
N ASN A 297 11.35 13.55 -34.12
CA ASN A 297 11.70 13.05 -35.44
C ASN A 297 11.42 14.12 -36.49
#